data_d4a9af93781c7a36a24ed96af8db69b5
#
_entry.id   d4a9af93781c7a36a24ed96af8db69b5
#
_cell.length_a   1.000
_cell.length_b   1.000
_cell.length_c   1.000
_cell.angle_alpha   90.00
_cell.angle_beta   90.00
_cell.angle_gamma   90.00
#
_symmetry.space_group_name_H-M   'P 1'
#
loop_
_entity.id
_entity.type
_entity.pdbx_description
1 polymer ?
#
loop_
_entity_poly.entity_id
_entity_poly.type
_entity_poly.pdbx_seq_one_letter_code
_entity_poly.pdbx_strand_id
1 'polypeptide(L)'
;MLILLWGLGSERPLIAVGEELRRLGAPTRLIDQRDILHTQVFLGVDSGVGGTIHTRNDRIDLSTVTALYLRPYASCALPAIARAGPNSAEWRHAVTVDDMLLSWSEMTPALVVNRVQAMASNSSKPYQLRQIQRFGFSVPDTLLTTDPSAALTFWERHGTVIYKSVSASRSIVSRLRPEHVVRLGDVASCPTQFQQYIAGSDYRVHVVDTEVFACEICCKADDYRSPGQHPIKIRSCRLPQDVEDRCRALATVMQLPVAGIDLRQNLEGAWYCFEVNPSPAFTYYQNATGQPISSAIARFLARNSQSMDTSGQSFKETDWRAHLSIGFSP
;
A
#
# COMPACT_ATOMS: atom_id res chain seq x y z
N MET A 1 0.10 25.73 9.20
CA MET A 1 -0.53 24.40 9.10
C MET A 1 -0.89 24.13 7.66
N LEU A 2 -0.33 23.10 7.04
CA LEU A 2 -0.55 22.78 5.63
C LEU A 2 -0.59 21.26 5.45
N ILE A 3 -1.58 20.75 4.71
CA ILE A 3 -1.66 19.35 4.29
C ILE A 3 -1.16 19.28 2.85
N LEU A 4 -0.17 18.43 2.62
CA LEU A 4 0.41 18.24 1.31
C LEU A 4 -0.12 16.94 0.68
N LEU A 5 -0.55 17.02 -0.57
CA LEU A 5 -0.87 15.85 -1.39
C LEU A 5 0.24 15.70 -2.43
N TRP A 6 0.81 14.50 -2.56
CA TRP A 6 1.81 14.24 -3.59
C TRP A 6 1.48 12.98 -4.37
N GLY A 7 1.41 13.13 -5.69
CA GLY A 7 1.10 12.06 -6.63
C GLY A 7 0.63 12.58 -7.98
N LEU A 8 0.00 11.73 -8.77
CA LEU A 8 -0.64 12.15 -10.02
C LEU A 8 -1.96 12.83 -9.72
N GLY A 9 -2.13 14.09 -10.14
CA GLY A 9 -3.37 14.86 -9.95
C GLY A 9 -4.59 14.28 -10.67
N SER A 10 -4.42 13.23 -11.49
CA SER A 10 -5.50 12.47 -12.12
C SER A 10 -5.87 11.18 -11.37
N GLU A 11 -5.15 10.82 -10.30
CA GLU A 11 -5.41 9.60 -9.55
C GLU A 11 -6.67 9.74 -8.68
N ARG A 12 -7.64 8.84 -8.88
CA ARG A 12 -8.94 8.91 -8.19
C ARG A 12 -8.85 8.98 -6.66
N PRO A 13 -8.04 8.14 -5.97
CA PRO A 13 -7.85 8.25 -4.53
C PRO A 13 -7.33 9.62 -4.08
N LEU A 14 -6.36 10.19 -4.80
CA LEU A 14 -5.80 11.50 -4.48
C LEU A 14 -6.84 12.62 -4.63
N ILE A 15 -7.61 12.58 -5.73
CA ILE A 15 -8.71 13.55 -5.99
C ILE A 15 -9.75 13.43 -4.87
N ALA A 16 -10.21 12.23 -4.54
CA ALA A 16 -11.26 12.02 -3.55
C ALA A 16 -10.87 12.55 -2.17
N VAL A 17 -9.62 12.30 -1.73
CA VAL A 17 -9.12 12.84 -0.45
C VAL A 17 -8.99 14.37 -0.52
N GLY A 18 -8.48 14.91 -1.62
CA GLY A 18 -8.36 16.37 -1.81
C GLY A 18 -9.70 17.10 -1.79
N GLU A 19 -10.76 16.51 -2.36
CA GLU A 19 -12.12 17.05 -2.31
C GLU A 19 -12.67 17.05 -0.88
N GLU A 20 -12.47 15.99 -0.11
CA GLU A 20 -12.89 15.94 1.29
C GLU A 20 -12.11 16.92 2.17
N LEU A 21 -10.81 17.09 1.96
CA LEU A 21 -10.02 18.10 2.67
C LEU A 21 -10.53 19.52 2.37
N ARG A 22 -10.92 19.80 1.12
CA ARG A 22 -11.51 21.07 0.73
C ARG A 22 -12.87 21.29 1.42
N ARG A 23 -13.72 20.24 1.54
CA ARG A 23 -14.99 20.30 2.28
C ARG A 23 -14.79 20.58 3.77
N LEU A 24 -13.68 20.09 4.34
CA LEU A 24 -13.29 20.35 5.72
C LEU A 24 -12.66 21.75 5.90
N GLY A 25 -12.44 22.53 4.83
CA GLY A 25 -11.76 23.81 4.90
C GLY A 25 -10.27 23.70 5.26
N ALA A 26 -9.67 22.50 5.13
CA ALA A 26 -8.29 22.27 5.51
C ALA A 26 -7.33 22.88 4.48
N PRO A 27 -6.31 23.68 4.89
CA PRO A 27 -5.31 24.23 3.98
C PRO A 27 -4.55 23.10 3.29
N THR A 28 -4.69 22.99 1.98
CA THR A 28 -4.16 21.85 1.21
C THR A 28 -3.43 22.36 -0.04
N ARG A 29 -2.31 21.71 -0.38
CA ARG A 29 -1.58 21.90 -1.65
C ARG A 29 -1.31 20.56 -2.30
N LEU A 30 -1.39 20.55 -3.63
CA LEU A 30 -1.05 19.38 -4.46
C LEU A 30 0.29 19.61 -5.16
N ILE A 31 1.21 18.66 -5.00
CA ILE A 31 2.38 18.51 -5.87
C ILE A 31 1.99 17.45 -6.90
N ASP A 32 1.66 17.92 -8.11
CA ASP A 32 1.31 17.03 -9.22
C ASP A 32 2.58 16.57 -9.93
N GLN A 33 2.86 15.28 -9.91
CA GLN A 33 4.04 14.71 -10.55
C GLN A 33 4.07 14.90 -12.07
N ARG A 34 2.97 15.25 -12.72
CA ARG A 34 2.97 15.62 -14.15
C ARG A 34 3.75 16.90 -14.42
N ASP A 35 3.90 17.75 -13.40
CA ASP A 35 4.68 18.99 -13.47
C ASP A 35 6.10 18.85 -12.89
N ILE A 36 6.59 17.62 -12.71
CA ILE A 36 7.86 17.32 -12.03
C ILE A 36 9.07 18.07 -12.64
N LEU A 37 9.09 18.26 -13.96
CA LEU A 37 10.16 18.99 -14.65
C LEU A 37 10.21 20.48 -14.30
N HIS A 38 9.17 21.02 -13.67
CA HIS A 38 9.09 22.39 -13.18
C HIS A 38 9.07 22.47 -11.66
N THR A 39 9.29 21.33 -11.01
CA THR A 39 9.35 21.23 -9.55
C THR A 39 10.82 21.26 -9.12
N GLN A 40 11.16 22.16 -8.20
CA GLN A 40 12.47 22.23 -7.57
C GLN A 40 12.30 21.99 -6.07
N VAL A 41 13.21 21.24 -5.48
CA VAL A 41 13.21 20.92 -4.05
C VAL A 41 14.53 21.36 -3.45
N PHE A 42 14.45 22.06 -2.33
CA PHE A 42 15.61 22.48 -1.54
C PHE A 42 15.42 21.93 -0.13
N LEU A 43 16.33 21.08 0.32
CA LEU A 43 16.31 20.48 1.66
C LEU A 43 17.55 20.91 2.44
N GLY A 44 17.35 21.34 3.67
CA GLY A 44 18.39 21.54 4.68
C GLY A 44 18.21 20.53 5.81
N VAL A 45 19.31 19.89 6.23
CA VAL A 45 19.34 18.91 7.31
C VAL A 45 20.50 19.27 8.21
N ASP A 46 20.23 20.15 9.21
CA ASP A 46 21.20 20.54 10.22
C ASP A 46 20.62 20.41 11.62
N SER A 47 20.00 21.43 12.18
CA SER A 47 19.30 21.36 13.48
C SER A 47 17.85 20.84 13.38
N GLY A 48 17.38 20.52 12.18
CA GLY A 48 16.05 20.02 11.86
C GLY A 48 15.93 19.70 10.37
N VAL A 49 14.80 19.19 9.96
CA VAL A 49 14.50 18.94 8.54
C VAL A 49 13.62 20.06 8.02
N GLY A 50 14.21 20.96 7.27
CA GLY A 50 13.54 22.09 6.63
C GLY A 50 13.77 22.15 5.13
N GLY A 51 13.12 23.09 4.47
CA GLY A 51 13.33 23.32 3.04
C GLY A 51 12.13 23.93 2.34
N THR A 52 12.23 24.01 1.02
CA THR A 52 11.15 24.55 0.20
C THR A 52 10.95 23.72 -1.06
N ILE A 53 9.71 23.68 -1.52
CA ILE A 53 9.34 23.16 -2.83
C ILE A 53 8.86 24.33 -3.67
N HIS A 54 9.44 24.47 -4.84
CA HIS A 54 8.99 25.44 -5.84
C HIS A 54 8.33 24.68 -6.99
N THR A 55 7.09 25.01 -7.27
CA THR A 55 6.36 24.55 -8.45
C THR A 55 6.18 25.70 -9.43
N ARG A 56 5.53 25.49 -10.58
CA ARG A 56 5.20 26.60 -11.50
C ARG A 56 4.42 27.73 -10.84
N ASN A 57 3.55 27.42 -9.90
CA ASN A 57 2.53 28.32 -9.40
C ASN A 57 2.64 28.61 -7.90
N ASP A 58 3.52 27.92 -7.17
CA ASP A 58 3.54 28.01 -5.72
C ASP A 58 4.94 27.78 -5.15
N ARG A 59 5.18 28.35 -3.99
CA ARG A 59 6.34 28.08 -3.15
C ARG A 59 5.86 27.60 -1.81
N ILE A 60 6.24 26.38 -1.46
CA ILE A 60 5.81 25.69 -0.24
C ILE A 60 6.99 25.61 0.72
N ASP A 61 6.83 26.15 1.92
CA ASP A 61 7.77 25.96 3.02
C ASP A 61 7.44 24.63 3.71
N LEU A 62 8.38 23.69 3.67
CA LEU A 62 8.22 22.34 4.22
C LEU A 62 8.07 22.33 5.75
N SER A 63 8.54 23.37 6.45
CA SER A 63 8.35 23.50 7.91
C SER A 63 6.90 23.75 8.29
N THR A 64 6.07 24.25 7.36
CA THR A 64 4.64 24.50 7.58
C THR A 64 3.77 23.27 7.35
N VAL A 65 4.34 22.19 6.78
CA VAL A 65 3.62 20.97 6.47
C VAL A 65 3.42 20.13 7.73
N THR A 66 2.16 19.88 8.06
CA THR A 66 1.76 19.11 9.25
C THR A 66 1.25 17.71 8.91
N ALA A 67 0.83 17.49 7.65
CA ALA A 67 0.46 16.16 7.16
C ALA A 67 0.78 16.03 5.66
N LEU A 68 1.10 14.80 5.24
CA LEU A 68 1.38 14.43 3.86
C LEU A 68 0.57 13.20 3.49
N TYR A 69 -0.21 13.28 2.42
CA TYR A 69 -0.81 12.12 1.75
C TYR A 69 0.02 11.75 0.54
N LEU A 70 0.73 10.65 0.65
CA LEU A 70 1.77 10.21 -0.27
C LEU A 70 1.26 9.08 -1.17
N ARG A 71 1.17 9.35 -2.47
CA ARG A 71 0.80 8.38 -3.50
C ARG A 71 1.74 8.48 -4.71
N PRO A 72 3.03 8.18 -4.52
CA PRO A 72 4.03 8.44 -5.55
C PRO A 72 3.82 7.50 -6.74
N TYR A 73 3.97 8.08 -7.92
CA TYR A 73 4.19 7.38 -9.17
C TYR A 73 5.69 7.47 -9.51
N ALA A 74 6.25 6.49 -10.19
CA ALA A 74 7.63 6.62 -10.65
C ALA A 74 7.69 7.69 -11.77
N SER A 75 8.17 8.89 -11.45
CA SER A 75 8.13 10.01 -12.39
C SER A 75 8.91 9.72 -13.67
N CYS A 76 9.94 8.88 -13.61
CA CYS A 76 10.65 8.40 -14.80
C CYS A 76 9.78 7.61 -15.78
N ALA A 77 8.65 7.04 -15.34
CA ALA A 77 7.69 6.35 -16.19
C ALA A 77 6.64 7.28 -16.82
N LEU A 78 6.65 8.58 -16.51
CA LEU A 78 5.81 9.56 -17.20
C LEU A 78 6.19 9.63 -18.70
N PRO A 79 5.21 9.67 -19.60
CA PRO A 79 5.46 9.49 -21.04
C PRO A 79 6.51 10.45 -21.64
N ALA A 80 6.59 11.69 -21.17
CA ALA A 80 7.57 12.66 -21.63
C ALA A 80 8.98 12.30 -21.17
N ILE A 81 9.14 11.89 -19.92
CA ILE A 81 10.42 11.55 -19.28
C ILE A 81 10.91 10.19 -19.81
N ALA A 82 10.02 9.20 -19.90
CA ALA A 82 10.36 7.89 -20.46
C ALA A 82 10.86 7.97 -21.90
N ARG A 83 10.27 8.85 -22.74
CA ARG A 83 10.74 9.09 -24.13
C ARG A 83 12.08 9.77 -24.19
N ALA A 84 12.41 10.66 -23.25
CA ALA A 84 13.72 11.30 -23.17
C ALA A 84 14.83 10.29 -22.82
N GLY A 85 14.48 9.25 -22.07
CA GLY A 85 15.35 8.12 -21.73
C GLY A 85 16.23 8.35 -20.50
N PRO A 86 16.83 7.27 -19.96
CA PRO A 86 17.50 7.30 -18.65
C PRO A 86 18.76 8.15 -18.58
N ASN A 87 19.35 8.53 -19.73
CA ASN A 87 20.54 9.37 -19.80
C ASN A 87 20.22 10.86 -20.00
N SER A 88 18.93 11.23 -20.10
CA SER A 88 18.52 12.62 -20.31
C SER A 88 18.59 13.47 -19.04
N ALA A 89 18.59 14.79 -19.19
CA ALA A 89 18.51 15.73 -18.08
C ALA A 89 17.14 15.64 -17.38
N GLU A 90 16.09 15.46 -18.15
CA GLU A 90 14.71 15.30 -17.68
C GLU A 90 14.56 14.09 -16.77
N TRP A 91 15.14 12.96 -17.16
CA TRP A 91 15.12 11.75 -16.35
C TRP A 91 15.85 11.94 -15.02
N ARG A 92 17.09 12.46 -15.08
CA ARG A 92 17.87 12.71 -13.86
C ARG A 92 17.16 13.70 -12.93
N HIS A 93 16.61 14.78 -13.49
CA HIS A 93 15.86 15.77 -12.70
C HIS A 93 14.66 15.12 -11.99
N ALA A 94 13.83 14.36 -12.74
CA ALA A 94 12.64 13.71 -12.20
C ALA A 94 12.97 12.72 -11.07
N VAL A 95 14.00 11.88 -11.27
CA VAL A 95 14.47 10.95 -10.24
C VAL A 95 14.99 11.70 -9.01
N THR A 96 15.78 12.76 -9.22
CA THR A 96 16.31 13.57 -8.10
C THR A 96 15.18 14.21 -7.29
N VAL A 97 14.16 14.77 -7.92
CA VAL A 97 13.03 15.37 -7.22
C VAL A 97 12.23 14.30 -6.45
N ASP A 98 11.95 13.14 -7.07
CA ASP A 98 11.30 12.03 -6.38
C ASP A 98 12.11 11.60 -5.15
N ASP A 99 13.40 11.36 -5.30
CA ASP A 99 14.30 10.91 -4.22
C ASP A 99 14.36 11.93 -3.07
N MET A 100 14.45 13.22 -3.38
CA MET A 100 14.47 14.28 -2.37
C MET A 100 13.16 14.34 -1.57
N LEU A 101 12.00 14.26 -2.24
CA LEU A 101 10.70 14.29 -1.59
C LEU A 101 10.45 13.02 -0.78
N LEU A 102 10.84 11.85 -1.29
CA LEU A 102 10.75 10.59 -0.55
C LEU A 102 11.64 10.62 0.69
N SER A 103 12.88 11.12 0.57
CA SER A 103 13.79 11.29 1.72
C SER A 103 13.22 12.26 2.76
N TRP A 104 12.67 13.40 2.33
CA TRP A 104 12.01 14.34 3.23
C TRP A 104 10.82 13.67 3.94
N SER A 105 10.01 12.88 3.22
CA SER A 105 8.86 12.20 3.80
C SER A 105 9.22 11.21 4.91
N GLU A 106 10.44 10.65 4.91
CA GLU A 106 10.93 9.79 5.98
C GLU A 106 11.43 10.57 7.20
N MET A 107 11.98 11.77 6.99
CA MET A 107 12.62 12.57 8.03
C MET A 107 11.67 13.57 8.70
N THR A 108 10.61 13.99 8.02
CA THR A 108 9.69 15.03 8.54
C THR A 108 8.94 14.55 9.79
N PRO A 109 8.74 15.44 10.80
CA PRO A 109 7.86 15.15 11.94
C PRO A 109 6.37 15.17 11.56
N ALA A 110 6.01 15.65 10.35
CA ALA A 110 4.64 15.65 9.87
C ALA A 110 4.05 14.23 9.81
N LEU A 111 2.73 14.11 9.97
CA LEU A 111 2.02 12.86 9.70
C LEU A 111 2.16 12.48 8.24
N VAL A 112 2.72 11.30 7.94
CA VAL A 112 2.84 10.80 6.56
C VAL A 112 1.98 9.56 6.36
N VAL A 113 1.10 9.60 5.37
CA VAL A 113 0.22 8.49 4.97
C VAL A 113 0.58 8.06 3.54
N ASN A 114 1.29 6.93 3.33
CA ASN A 114 2.08 6.15 4.27
C ASN A 114 3.58 6.43 4.03
N ARG A 115 4.43 6.26 5.05
CA ARG A 115 5.89 6.35 4.85
C ARG A 115 6.40 5.25 3.93
N VAL A 116 7.39 5.57 3.12
CA VAL A 116 7.95 4.64 2.11
C VAL A 116 8.55 3.40 2.77
N GLN A 117 9.25 3.57 3.88
CA GLN A 117 9.83 2.47 4.64
C GLN A 117 8.74 1.50 5.14
N ALA A 118 7.61 2.01 5.63
CA ALA A 118 6.48 1.18 6.03
C ALA A 118 5.85 0.44 4.83
N MET A 119 5.84 1.07 3.66
CA MET A 119 5.31 0.47 2.43
C MET A 119 6.22 -0.64 1.86
N ALA A 120 7.50 -0.69 2.23
CA ALA A 120 8.49 -1.62 1.68
C ALA A 120 8.14 -3.10 1.90
N SER A 121 7.36 -3.44 2.95
CA SER A 121 6.86 -4.80 3.19
C SER A 121 6.08 -5.37 2.00
N ASN A 122 5.45 -4.52 1.20
CA ASN A 122 4.71 -4.93 0.00
C ASN A 122 5.63 -5.42 -1.14
N SER A 123 6.90 -5.07 -1.12
CA SER A 123 7.88 -5.51 -2.11
C SER A 123 8.35 -6.95 -1.90
N SER A 124 8.10 -7.54 -0.72
CA SER A 124 8.44 -8.93 -0.40
C SER A 124 7.23 -9.69 0.13
N LYS A 125 6.52 -10.37 -0.77
CA LYS A 125 5.34 -11.17 -0.39
C LYS A 125 5.62 -12.22 0.68
N PRO A 126 6.74 -12.99 0.65
CA PRO A 126 7.04 -13.95 1.72
C PRO A 126 7.24 -13.26 3.07
N TYR A 127 7.93 -12.11 3.11
CA TYR A 127 8.11 -11.36 4.34
C TYR A 127 6.77 -10.89 4.90
N GLN A 128 5.90 -10.34 4.04
CA GLN A 128 4.58 -9.89 4.43
C GLN A 128 3.70 -11.03 4.98
N LEU A 129 3.73 -12.22 4.34
CA LEU A 129 3.00 -13.40 4.84
C LEU A 129 3.44 -13.79 6.24
N ARG A 130 4.75 -13.72 6.55
CA ARG A 130 5.26 -14.00 7.91
C ARG A 130 4.78 -12.97 8.93
N GLN A 131 4.66 -11.70 8.55
CA GLN A 131 4.06 -10.69 9.43
C GLN A 131 2.57 -10.99 9.67
N ILE A 132 1.81 -11.28 8.63
CA ILE A 132 0.39 -11.59 8.70
C ILE A 132 0.12 -12.77 9.67
N GLN A 133 0.91 -13.85 9.59
CA GLN A 133 0.77 -15.00 10.47
C GLN A 133 0.89 -14.66 11.96
N ARG A 134 1.78 -13.71 12.32
CA ARG A 134 1.98 -13.28 13.72
C ARG A 134 0.76 -12.63 14.34
N PHE A 135 -0.16 -12.12 13.51
CA PHE A 135 -1.40 -11.46 13.94
C PHE A 135 -2.63 -12.39 13.88
N GLY A 136 -2.41 -13.71 13.88
CA GLY A 136 -3.46 -14.70 14.01
C GLY A 136 -4.32 -14.93 12.76
N PHE A 137 -3.87 -14.43 11.60
CA PHE A 137 -4.47 -14.81 10.34
C PHE A 137 -3.82 -16.09 9.80
N SER A 138 -4.63 -16.99 9.24
CA SER A 138 -4.10 -18.02 8.36
C SER A 138 -3.57 -17.39 7.09
N VAL A 139 -2.52 -17.98 6.53
CA VAL A 139 -2.01 -17.64 5.20
C VAL A 139 -2.00 -18.91 4.36
N PRO A 140 -2.26 -18.85 3.05
CA PRO A 140 -2.16 -20.04 2.21
C PRO A 140 -0.72 -20.52 2.11
N ASP A 141 -0.52 -21.84 2.10
CA ASP A 141 0.79 -22.41 1.83
C ASP A 141 1.32 -21.85 0.51
N THR A 142 2.58 -21.42 0.52
CA THR A 142 3.17 -20.68 -0.59
C THR A 142 4.57 -21.19 -0.88
N LEU A 143 4.84 -21.52 -2.14
CA LEU A 143 6.14 -21.91 -2.67
C LEU A 143 6.60 -20.86 -3.71
N LEU A 144 7.81 -20.34 -3.54
CA LEU A 144 8.52 -19.60 -4.58
C LEU A 144 9.65 -20.49 -5.09
N THR A 145 9.65 -20.76 -6.39
CA THR A 145 10.63 -21.67 -6.94
C THR A 145 10.98 -21.36 -8.39
N THR A 146 12.19 -21.79 -8.77
CA THR A 146 12.65 -21.97 -10.14
C THR A 146 12.79 -23.46 -10.50
N ASP A 147 12.41 -24.36 -9.58
CA ASP A 147 12.48 -25.81 -9.78
C ASP A 147 11.12 -26.37 -10.21
N PRO A 148 10.98 -26.87 -11.45
CA PRO A 148 9.77 -27.51 -11.94
C PRO A 148 9.30 -28.70 -11.09
N SER A 149 10.25 -29.48 -10.54
CA SER A 149 9.93 -30.68 -9.73
C SER A 149 9.31 -30.28 -8.39
N ALA A 150 9.84 -29.22 -7.76
CA ALA A 150 9.27 -28.68 -6.53
C ALA A 150 7.85 -28.12 -6.78
N ALA A 151 7.61 -27.47 -7.93
CA ALA A 151 6.29 -26.97 -8.31
C ALA A 151 5.29 -28.13 -8.50
N LEU A 152 5.71 -29.24 -9.12
CA LEU A 152 4.87 -30.42 -9.30
C LEU A 152 4.52 -31.07 -7.96
N THR A 153 5.50 -31.30 -7.10
CA THR A 153 5.30 -31.84 -5.74
C THR A 153 4.35 -30.98 -4.92
N PHE A 154 4.48 -29.65 -5.02
CA PHE A 154 3.58 -28.73 -4.35
C PHE A 154 2.14 -28.87 -4.86
N TRP A 155 1.97 -29.02 -6.16
CA TRP A 155 0.65 -29.24 -6.76
C TRP A 155 0.02 -30.57 -6.34
N GLU A 156 0.78 -31.65 -6.38
CA GLU A 156 0.32 -32.98 -5.92
C GLU A 156 -0.13 -32.97 -4.46
N ARG A 157 0.59 -32.24 -3.60
CA ARG A 157 0.27 -32.10 -2.18
C ARG A 157 -1.05 -31.35 -1.94
N HIS A 158 -1.32 -30.26 -2.70
CA HIS A 158 -2.44 -29.37 -2.43
C HIS A 158 -3.66 -29.58 -3.35
N GLY A 159 -3.51 -30.34 -4.42
CA GLY A 159 -4.54 -30.63 -5.41
C GLY A 159 -4.94 -29.40 -6.23
N THR A 160 -5.41 -28.33 -5.60
CA THR A 160 -5.73 -27.08 -6.28
C THR A 160 -4.74 -25.98 -5.89
N VAL A 161 -4.01 -25.49 -6.88
CA VAL A 161 -2.96 -24.48 -6.72
C VAL A 161 -3.19 -23.35 -7.71
N ILE A 162 -2.95 -22.12 -7.26
CA ILE A 162 -2.84 -20.93 -8.12
C ILE A 162 -1.37 -20.56 -8.28
N TYR A 163 -1.05 -19.91 -9.40
CA TYR A 163 0.29 -19.39 -9.63
C TYR A 163 0.24 -17.95 -10.13
N LYS A 164 1.32 -17.22 -9.87
CA LYS A 164 1.52 -15.84 -10.30
C LYS A 164 3.00 -15.51 -10.41
N SER A 165 3.34 -14.46 -11.16
CA SER A 165 4.72 -13.94 -11.17
C SER A 165 5.12 -13.43 -9.78
N VAL A 166 6.40 -13.50 -9.47
CA VAL A 166 6.97 -12.98 -8.22
C VAL A 166 7.01 -11.45 -8.21
N SER A 167 6.93 -10.81 -9.38
CA SER A 167 6.98 -9.35 -9.51
C SER A 167 5.84 -8.67 -8.75
N ALA A 168 6.13 -7.54 -8.09
CA ALA A 168 5.16 -6.73 -7.37
C ALA A 168 4.13 -6.04 -8.29
N SER A 169 4.41 -5.94 -9.60
CA SER A 169 3.59 -5.24 -10.57
C SER A 169 2.55 -6.18 -11.19
N ARG A 170 1.26 -5.95 -10.88
CA ARG A 170 0.05 -6.52 -11.52
C ARG A 170 0.18 -7.99 -11.97
N SER A 171 0.55 -8.89 -11.06
CA SER A 171 0.57 -10.31 -11.39
C SER A 171 -0.84 -10.86 -11.59
N ILE A 172 -1.07 -11.48 -12.72
CA ILE A 172 -2.31 -12.21 -13.00
C ILE A 172 -2.26 -13.52 -12.22
N VAL A 173 -3.32 -13.82 -11.48
CA VAL A 173 -3.48 -15.09 -10.77
C VAL A 173 -4.20 -16.08 -11.69
N SER A 174 -3.64 -17.27 -11.82
CA SER A 174 -4.23 -18.34 -12.62
C SER A 174 -4.20 -19.66 -11.86
N ARG A 175 -5.20 -20.53 -12.07
CA ARG A 175 -5.14 -21.89 -11.56
C ARG A 175 -4.14 -22.70 -12.35
N LEU A 176 -3.35 -23.50 -11.66
CA LEU A 176 -2.53 -24.54 -12.29
C LEU A 176 -3.44 -25.69 -12.71
N ARG A 177 -3.35 -26.10 -13.99
CA ARG A 177 -4.18 -27.12 -14.59
C ARG A 177 -3.30 -28.17 -15.28
N PRO A 178 -3.82 -29.38 -15.58
CA PRO A 178 -3.04 -30.42 -16.24
C PRO A 178 -2.38 -29.97 -17.54
N GLU A 179 -3.05 -29.13 -18.33
CA GLU A 179 -2.50 -28.60 -19.59
C GLU A 179 -1.28 -27.67 -19.38
N HIS A 180 -1.08 -27.14 -18.17
CA HIS A 180 0.07 -26.29 -17.86
C HIS A 180 1.33 -27.09 -17.50
N VAL A 181 1.20 -28.42 -17.23
CA VAL A 181 2.34 -29.26 -16.80
C VAL A 181 3.45 -29.26 -17.85
N VAL A 182 3.09 -29.30 -19.14
CA VAL A 182 4.07 -29.28 -20.25
C VAL A 182 4.94 -28.01 -20.24
N ARG A 183 4.47 -26.95 -19.59
CA ARG A 183 5.16 -25.66 -19.46
C ARG A 183 5.82 -25.43 -18.11
N LEU A 184 5.75 -26.38 -17.17
CA LEU A 184 6.43 -26.23 -15.86
C LEU A 184 7.93 -26.02 -16.00
N GLY A 185 8.55 -26.51 -17.10
CA GLY A 185 9.94 -26.23 -17.43
C GLY A 185 10.28 -24.74 -17.53
N ASP A 186 9.32 -23.88 -17.90
CA ASP A 186 9.50 -22.42 -18.03
C ASP A 186 9.83 -21.78 -16.67
N VAL A 187 9.45 -22.41 -15.56
CA VAL A 187 9.71 -21.95 -14.18
C VAL A 187 11.21 -21.81 -13.92
N ALA A 188 12.05 -22.63 -14.56
CA ALA A 188 13.50 -22.57 -14.43
C ALA A 188 14.08 -21.21 -14.87
N SER A 189 13.44 -20.54 -15.84
CA SER A 189 13.85 -19.24 -16.34
C SER A 189 13.01 -18.08 -15.80
N CYS A 190 11.86 -18.37 -15.18
CA CYS A 190 10.93 -17.37 -14.66
C CYS A 190 10.47 -17.77 -13.24
N PRO A 191 11.10 -17.20 -12.19
CA PRO A 191 10.70 -17.49 -10.82
C PRO A 191 9.20 -17.26 -10.63
N THR A 192 8.51 -18.29 -10.14
CA THR A 192 7.05 -18.31 -10.03
C THR A 192 6.63 -18.55 -8.58
N GLN A 193 5.60 -17.85 -8.16
CA GLN A 193 4.94 -18.10 -6.88
C GLN A 193 3.75 -19.05 -7.11
N PHE A 194 3.79 -20.21 -6.46
CA PHE A 194 2.68 -21.15 -6.34
C PHE A 194 2.05 -20.99 -4.97
N GLN A 195 0.72 -21.09 -4.92
CA GLN A 195 -0.01 -20.89 -3.67
C GLN A 195 -1.21 -21.85 -3.62
N GLN A 196 -1.43 -22.43 -2.43
CA GLN A 196 -2.62 -23.22 -2.15
C GLN A 196 -3.87 -22.40 -2.46
N TYR A 197 -4.80 -22.99 -3.21
CA TYR A 197 -6.10 -22.37 -3.41
C TYR A 197 -6.99 -22.53 -2.19
N ILE A 198 -7.49 -21.45 -1.65
CA ILE A 198 -8.42 -21.44 -0.53
C ILE A 198 -9.83 -21.17 -1.09
N ALA A 199 -10.73 -22.14 -1.01
CA ALA A 199 -12.12 -21.93 -1.37
C ALA A 199 -12.84 -21.09 -0.30
N GLY A 200 -13.69 -20.13 -0.71
CA GLY A 200 -14.41 -19.29 0.25
C GLY A 200 -14.87 -17.96 -0.34
N SER A 201 -15.30 -17.06 0.55
CA SER A 201 -15.76 -15.71 0.21
C SER A 201 -14.66 -14.68 0.38
N ASP A 202 -14.50 -13.80 -0.61
CA ASP A 202 -13.51 -12.72 -0.60
C ASP A 202 -14.02 -11.48 0.13
N TYR A 203 -13.13 -10.86 0.89
CA TYR A 203 -13.38 -9.60 1.58
C TYR A 203 -12.25 -8.62 1.32
N ARG A 204 -12.62 -7.37 1.05
CA ARG A 204 -11.70 -6.26 1.05
C ARG A 204 -11.93 -5.39 2.27
N VAL A 205 -10.88 -5.17 3.05
CA VAL A 205 -10.92 -4.36 4.25
C VAL A 205 -10.02 -3.15 4.06
N HIS A 206 -10.53 -1.96 4.33
CA HIS A 206 -9.72 -0.75 4.41
C HIS A 206 -9.65 -0.32 5.87
N VAL A 207 -8.43 -0.19 6.38
CA VAL A 207 -8.15 0.38 7.69
C VAL A 207 -7.70 1.82 7.46
N VAL A 208 -8.30 2.75 8.17
CA VAL A 208 -7.90 4.16 8.23
C VAL A 208 -7.78 4.54 9.69
N ASP A 209 -6.56 4.59 10.21
CA ASP A 209 -6.29 4.74 11.63
C ASP A 209 -7.06 3.68 12.45
N THR A 210 -8.06 4.08 13.21
CA THR A 210 -8.92 3.18 14.00
C THR A 210 -10.20 2.74 13.28
N GLU A 211 -10.56 3.38 12.17
CA GLU A 211 -11.77 3.08 11.41
C GLU A 211 -11.54 1.89 10.46
N VAL A 212 -12.52 0.98 10.39
CA VAL A 212 -12.46 -0.20 9.51
C VAL A 212 -13.66 -0.18 8.57
N PHE A 213 -13.39 -0.32 7.28
CA PHE A 213 -14.38 -0.38 6.21
C PHE A 213 -14.24 -1.71 5.48
N ALA A 214 -15.18 -2.61 5.69
CA ALA A 214 -15.15 -3.93 5.08
C ALA A 214 -16.25 -4.09 4.03
N CYS A 215 -15.93 -4.82 2.98
CA CYS A 215 -16.90 -5.27 1.99
C CYS A 215 -16.65 -6.71 1.57
N GLU A 216 -17.72 -7.43 1.34
CA GLU A 216 -17.73 -8.75 0.73
C GLU A 216 -17.73 -8.61 -0.80
N ILE A 217 -16.95 -9.46 -1.47
CA ILE A 217 -16.80 -9.46 -2.92
C ILE A 217 -17.33 -10.78 -3.46
N CYS A 218 -18.48 -10.73 -4.08
CA CYS A 218 -19.10 -11.89 -4.72
C CYS A 218 -18.68 -11.92 -6.20
N CYS A 219 -17.77 -12.83 -6.53
CA CYS A 219 -17.31 -13.09 -7.89
C CYS A 219 -17.05 -14.59 -8.07
N LYS A 220 -17.35 -15.12 -9.28
CA LYS A 220 -17.07 -16.54 -9.61
C LYS A 220 -15.66 -16.76 -10.15
N ALA A 221 -14.91 -15.69 -10.44
CA ALA A 221 -13.55 -15.79 -10.92
C ALA A 221 -12.58 -16.13 -9.77
N ASP A 222 -11.47 -16.78 -10.06
CA ASP A 222 -10.41 -17.08 -9.09
C ASP A 222 -9.72 -15.83 -8.54
N ASP A 223 -9.63 -14.78 -9.35
CA ASP A 223 -9.20 -13.44 -8.95
C ASP A 223 -10.24 -12.42 -9.41
N TYR A 224 -10.98 -11.86 -8.46
CA TYR A 224 -12.00 -10.85 -8.72
C TYR A 224 -11.44 -9.56 -9.34
N ARG A 225 -10.12 -9.31 -9.25
CA ARG A 225 -9.45 -8.17 -9.88
C ARG A 225 -9.30 -8.34 -11.40
N SER A 226 -9.42 -9.59 -11.86
CA SER A 226 -9.40 -9.98 -13.27
C SER A 226 -10.59 -10.90 -13.59
N PRO A 227 -11.83 -10.40 -13.45
CA PRO A 227 -13.04 -11.25 -13.44
C PRO A 227 -13.38 -11.83 -14.83
N GLY A 228 -12.75 -11.38 -15.91
CA GLY A 228 -13.14 -11.74 -17.26
C GLY A 228 -14.59 -11.30 -17.53
N GLN A 229 -15.46 -12.27 -17.91
CA GLN A 229 -16.89 -12.02 -18.14
C GLN A 229 -17.76 -12.23 -16.88
N HIS A 230 -17.18 -12.57 -15.73
CA HIS A 230 -17.95 -12.80 -14.51
C HIS A 230 -18.38 -11.47 -13.86
N PRO A 231 -19.66 -11.33 -13.50
CA PRO A 231 -20.12 -10.15 -12.81
C PRO A 231 -19.50 -10.09 -11.38
N ILE A 232 -19.11 -8.89 -10.98
CA ILE A 232 -18.65 -8.61 -9.61
C ILE A 232 -19.77 -7.89 -8.87
N LYS A 233 -20.09 -8.38 -7.68
CA LYS A 233 -21.00 -7.71 -6.75
C LYS A 233 -20.24 -7.42 -5.45
N ILE A 234 -20.21 -6.15 -5.06
CA ILE A 234 -19.55 -5.69 -3.84
C ILE A 234 -20.61 -5.17 -2.89
N ARG A 235 -20.58 -5.62 -1.64
CA ARG A 235 -21.51 -5.21 -0.59
C ARG A 235 -20.74 -4.80 0.66
N SER A 236 -21.12 -3.67 1.26
CA SER A 236 -20.62 -3.34 2.59
C SER A 236 -21.04 -4.43 3.59
N CYS A 237 -20.15 -4.78 4.50
CA CYS A 237 -20.40 -5.75 5.55
C CYS A 237 -19.73 -5.33 6.86
N ARG A 238 -20.09 -6.01 7.95
CA ARG A 238 -19.35 -5.96 9.21
C ARG A 238 -18.61 -7.29 9.38
N LEU A 239 -17.36 -7.20 9.79
CA LEU A 239 -16.60 -8.37 10.18
C LEU A 239 -16.87 -8.72 11.65
N PRO A 240 -16.59 -9.96 12.09
CA PRO A 240 -16.47 -10.27 13.50
C PRO A 240 -15.48 -9.33 14.19
N GLN A 241 -15.77 -8.95 15.44
CA GLN A 241 -14.96 -7.96 16.17
C GLN A 241 -13.49 -8.37 16.27
N ASP A 242 -13.22 -9.65 16.53
CA ASP A 242 -11.88 -10.20 16.62
C ASP A 242 -11.10 -10.09 15.29
N VAL A 243 -11.79 -10.19 14.15
CA VAL A 243 -11.18 -10.02 12.81
C VAL A 243 -10.87 -8.56 12.55
N GLU A 244 -11.79 -7.64 12.90
CA GLU A 244 -11.53 -6.21 12.81
C GLU A 244 -10.34 -5.79 13.68
N ASP A 245 -10.25 -6.29 14.92
CA ASP A 245 -9.16 -5.98 15.84
C ASP A 245 -7.82 -6.50 15.31
N ARG A 246 -7.80 -7.70 14.72
CA ARG A 246 -6.60 -8.21 14.03
C ARG A 246 -6.19 -7.36 12.84
N CYS A 247 -7.14 -6.86 12.05
CA CYS A 247 -6.86 -5.96 10.93
C CYS A 247 -6.23 -4.65 11.41
N ARG A 248 -6.76 -4.03 12.49
CA ARG A 248 -6.21 -2.81 13.09
C ARG A 248 -4.80 -3.06 13.64
N ALA A 249 -4.62 -4.13 14.41
CA ALA A 249 -3.33 -4.50 14.99
C ALA A 249 -2.27 -4.73 13.91
N LEU A 250 -2.62 -5.43 12.82
CA LEU A 250 -1.73 -5.68 11.70
C LEU A 250 -1.33 -4.37 11.00
N ALA A 251 -2.28 -3.48 10.70
CA ALA A 251 -2.01 -2.18 10.10
C ALA A 251 -1.10 -1.31 11.00
N THR A 252 -1.37 -1.31 12.32
CA THR A 252 -0.58 -0.56 13.31
C THR A 252 0.87 -1.04 13.35
N VAL A 253 1.12 -2.35 13.46
CA VAL A 253 2.49 -2.90 13.53
C VAL A 253 3.24 -2.73 12.22
N MET A 254 2.53 -2.76 11.10
CA MET A 254 3.13 -2.44 9.79
C MET A 254 3.33 -0.94 9.59
N GLN A 255 2.96 -0.11 10.57
CA GLN A 255 3.04 1.36 10.49
C GLN A 255 2.29 1.94 9.28
N LEU A 256 1.13 1.36 8.96
CA LEU A 256 0.29 1.74 7.85
C LEU A 256 -1.02 2.39 8.35
N PRO A 257 -1.03 3.71 8.62
CA PRO A 257 -2.26 4.42 8.97
C PRO A 257 -3.40 4.20 7.98
N VAL A 258 -3.07 3.96 6.71
CA VAL A 258 -4.03 3.57 5.68
C VAL A 258 -3.58 2.26 5.04
N ALA A 259 -4.38 1.22 5.16
CA ALA A 259 -4.08 -0.09 4.60
C ALA A 259 -5.31 -0.69 3.90
N GLY A 260 -5.06 -1.47 2.85
CA GLY A 260 -6.06 -2.29 2.19
C GLY A 260 -5.71 -3.76 2.36
N ILE A 261 -6.54 -4.52 3.08
CA ILE A 261 -6.28 -5.91 3.45
C ILE A 261 -7.19 -6.82 2.63
N ASP A 262 -6.60 -7.81 1.96
CA ASP A 262 -7.33 -8.82 1.21
C ASP A 262 -7.51 -10.07 2.08
N LEU A 263 -8.76 -10.34 2.46
CA LEU A 263 -9.12 -11.51 3.28
C LEU A 263 -9.98 -12.48 2.50
N ARG A 264 -9.97 -13.74 2.94
CA ARG A 264 -10.94 -14.76 2.54
C ARG A 264 -11.37 -15.57 3.75
N GLN A 265 -12.67 -15.75 3.91
CA GLN A 265 -13.21 -16.72 4.84
C GLN A 265 -13.41 -18.03 4.10
N ASN A 266 -12.76 -19.10 4.56
CA ASN A 266 -12.94 -20.43 3.96
C ASN A 266 -14.29 -21.05 4.35
N LEU A 267 -14.60 -22.21 3.78
CA LEU A 267 -15.88 -22.90 4.02
C LEU A 267 -16.05 -23.40 5.48
N GLU A 268 -14.95 -23.47 6.23
CA GLU A 268 -14.93 -23.89 7.65
C GLU A 268 -14.97 -22.67 8.60
N GLY A 269 -15.08 -21.45 8.05
CA GLY A 269 -15.12 -20.21 8.83
C GLY A 269 -13.78 -19.61 9.22
N ALA A 270 -12.65 -20.23 8.82
CA ALA A 270 -11.32 -19.70 9.10
C ALA A 270 -10.99 -18.51 8.20
N TRP A 271 -10.31 -17.49 8.77
CA TRP A 271 -9.92 -16.28 8.08
C TRP A 271 -8.49 -16.35 7.58
N TYR A 272 -8.34 -16.25 6.27
CA TYR A 272 -7.07 -16.15 5.55
C TYR A 272 -6.80 -14.71 5.14
N CYS A 273 -5.55 -14.26 5.28
CA CYS A 273 -5.11 -12.98 4.75
C CYS A 273 -4.06 -13.21 3.67
N PHE A 274 -4.29 -12.63 2.49
CA PHE A 274 -3.42 -12.82 1.32
C PHE A 274 -2.42 -11.71 1.14
N GLU A 275 -2.80 -10.47 1.51
CA GLU A 275 -2.01 -9.29 1.24
C GLU A 275 -2.47 -8.11 2.10
N VAL A 276 -1.51 -7.26 2.48
CA VAL A 276 -1.74 -5.93 3.02
C VAL A 276 -1.17 -4.92 2.03
N ASN A 277 -2.04 -4.15 1.39
CA ASN A 277 -1.67 -3.12 0.43
C ASN A 277 -1.51 -1.77 1.13
N PRO A 278 -0.31 -1.17 1.12
CA PRO A 278 -0.04 0.10 1.79
C PRO A 278 -0.53 1.35 1.03
N SER A 279 -0.91 1.19 -0.25
CA SER A 279 -1.44 2.28 -1.07
C SER A 279 -2.70 1.83 -1.81
N PRO A 280 -3.81 1.56 -1.08
CA PRO A 280 -4.99 0.94 -1.66
C PRO A 280 -5.73 1.88 -2.62
N ALA A 281 -6.22 1.31 -3.74
CA ALA A 281 -7.14 1.98 -4.66
C ALA A 281 -8.59 1.87 -4.13
N PHE A 282 -8.88 2.54 -3.04
CA PHE A 282 -10.13 2.40 -2.29
C PHE A 282 -11.38 2.95 -3.00
N THR A 283 -11.24 3.87 -3.94
CA THR A 283 -12.38 4.57 -4.58
C THR A 283 -13.34 3.64 -5.29
N TYR A 284 -12.84 2.53 -5.85
CA TYR A 284 -13.69 1.50 -6.47
C TYR A 284 -14.67 0.90 -5.45
N TYR A 285 -14.19 0.56 -4.26
CA TYR A 285 -14.98 -0.03 -3.18
C TYR A 285 -15.89 1.01 -2.53
N GLN A 286 -15.39 2.22 -2.29
CA GLN A 286 -16.17 3.35 -1.79
C GLN A 286 -17.39 3.62 -2.70
N ASN A 287 -17.19 3.69 -4.01
CA ASN A 287 -18.27 3.95 -4.96
C ASN A 287 -19.31 2.81 -5.01
N ALA A 288 -18.85 1.55 -4.85
CA ALA A 288 -19.75 0.40 -4.85
C ALA A 288 -20.55 0.25 -3.56
N THR A 289 -20.01 0.70 -2.42
CA THR A 289 -20.59 0.45 -1.08
C THR A 289 -21.15 1.70 -0.41
N GLY A 290 -20.79 2.90 -0.86
CA GLY A 290 -21.12 4.15 -0.18
C GLY A 290 -20.32 4.41 1.10
N GLN A 291 -19.33 3.57 1.44
CA GLN A 291 -18.51 3.74 2.65
C GLN A 291 -17.62 4.98 2.53
N PRO A 292 -17.52 5.85 3.57
CA PRO A 292 -16.87 7.16 3.49
C PRO A 292 -15.34 7.09 3.71
N ILE A 293 -14.63 6.25 2.92
CA ILE A 293 -13.20 5.98 3.13
C ILE A 293 -12.35 7.25 2.88
N SER A 294 -12.63 7.99 1.79
CA SER A 294 -11.94 9.25 1.51
C SER A 294 -12.12 10.29 2.61
N SER A 295 -13.33 10.36 3.16
CA SER A 295 -13.66 11.27 4.26
C SER A 295 -12.94 10.89 5.55
N ALA A 296 -12.80 9.59 5.85
CA ALA A 296 -12.01 9.10 6.98
C ALA A 296 -10.54 9.48 6.85
N ILE A 297 -9.94 9.27 5.66
CA ILE A 297 -8.54 9.67 5.39
C ILE A 297 -8.37 11.19 5.56
N ALA A 298 -9.28 11.99 5.01
CA ALA A 298 -9.22 13.44 5.12
C ALA A 298 -9.33 13.91 6.58
N ARG A 299 -10.25 13.33 7.37
CA ARG A 299 -10.38 13.63 8.81
C ARG A 299 -9.11 13.24 9.57
N PHE A 300 -8.51 12.09 9.26
CA PHE A 300 -7.27 11.64 9.89
C PHE A 300 -6.12 12.61 9.63
N LEU A 301 -5.93 13.06 8.37
CA LEU A 301 -4.92 14.06 8.01
C LEU A 301 -5.18 15.41 8.70
N ALA A 302 -6.44 15.85 8.74
CA ALA A 302 -6.80 17.14 9.30
C ALA A 302 -6.68 17.19 10.84
N ARG A 303 -7.05 16.14 11.57
CA ARG A 303 -6.94 16.05 13.04
C ARG A 303 -5.50 16.18 13.51
N ASN A 304 -4.60 15.45 12.88
CA ASN A 304 -3.19 15.45 13.27
C ASN A 304 -2.48 16.76 12.88
N SER A 305 -3.04 17.52 11.95
CA SER A 305 -2.54 18.86 11.65
C SER A 305 -2.89 19.88 12.73
N GLN A 306 -3.95 19.68 13.51
CA GLN A 306 -4.35 20.58 14.60
C GLN A 306 -3.61 20.30 15.92
N SER A 307 -3.21 19.06 16.18
CA SER A 307 -2.56 18.66 17.45
C SER A 307 -1.13 19.20 17.59
N MET A 308 -0.45 19.53 16.51
CA MET A 308 0.90 20.11 16.57
C MET A 308 0.92 21.59 17.00
N ASP A 309 -0.20 22.32 16.88
CA ASP A 309 -0.30 23.75 17.32
C ASP A 309 -0.46 23.88 18.85
N THR A 310 -0.86 22.82 19.57
CA THR A 310 -1.16 22.88 21.00
C THR A 310 -0.10 22.26 21.91
N SER A 311 0.91 21.57 21.35
CA SER A 311 1.98 20.95 22.15
C SER A 311 3.36 21.35 21.64
N GLY A 312 3.92 22.41 22.19
CA GLY A 312 5.38 22.66 22.17
C GLY A 312 6.13 21.65 23.02
N GLN A 313 5.75 20.38 23.01
CA GLN A 313 6.44 19.32 23.76
C GLN A 313 7.21 18.42 22.79
N SER A 314 8.55 18.43 23.01
CA SER A 314 9.51 17.52 22.41
C SER A 314 9.01 16.07 22.46
N PHE A 315 8.99 15.40 21.33
CA PHE A 315 8.90 13.94 21.28
C PHE A 315 10.08 13.37 22.07
N LYS A 316 9.80 12.73 23.21
CA LYS A 316 10.77 11.85 23.87
C LYS A 316 10.99 10.67 22.94
N GLU A 317 12.26 10.43 22.58
CA GLU A 317 12.70 9.17 21.97
C GLU A 317 12.12 8.00 22.76
N THR A 318 11.16 7.31 22.16
CA THR A 318 10.65 6.05 22.72
C THR A 318 11.76 5.03 22.58
N ASP A 319 12.26 4.55 23.69
CA ASP A 319 13.37 3.63 23.84
C ASP A 319 13.11 2.30 23.10
N TRP A 320 13.51 2.23 21.84
CA TRP A 320 13.43 1.04 20.96
C TRP A 320 14.31 -0.12 21.46
N ARG A 321 15.19 0.13 22.47
CA ARG A 321 16.08 -0.88 23.05
C ARG A 321 15.36 -1.88 23.95
N ALA A 322 14.16 -1.57 24.44
CA ALA A 322 13.43 -2.43 25.38
C ALA A 322 12.80 -3.68 24.73
N HIS A 323 12.75 -3.77 23.40
CA HIS A 323 12.12 -4.91 22.70
C HIS A 323 13.10 -5.89 22.02
N LEU A 324 14.42 -5.71 22.17
CA LEU A 324 15.44 -6.61 21.61
C LEU A 324 16.02 -7.62 22.60
N SER A 325 15.50 -7.71 23.83
CA SER A 325 15.94 -8.72 24.81
C SER A 325 15.04 -9.97 24.79
N ILE A 326 14.89 -10.63 23.64
CA ILE A 326 14.48 -12.04 23.59
C ILE A 326 15.63 -12.83 22.99
N GLY A 327 16.33 -13.47 23.89
CA GLY A 327 17.32 -14.51 23.88
C GLY A 327 17.72 -15.17 22.56
N PHE A 328 18.97 -14.92 22.17
CA PHE A 328 19.81 -15.96 21.61
C PHE A 328 20.74 -16.44 22.75
N SER A 329 20.49 -17.63 23.23
CA SER A 329 21.50 -18.42 23.96
C SER A 329 22.04 -19.48 22.99
N PRO A 330 23.33 -19.83 23.14
CA PRO A 330 24.15 -20.51 22.14
C PRO A 330 23.72 -21.95 21.83
#